data_a8963e26231bcb5158c942a9ae90e085
#
_entry.id   a8963e26231bcb5158c942a9ae90e085
#
_cell.length_a   1.000
_cell.length_b   1.000
_cell.length_c   1.000
_cell.angle_alpha   90.00
_cell.angle_beta   90.00
_cell.angle_gamma   90.00
#
_symmetry.space_group_name_H-M   'P 1'
#
loop_
_entity.id
_entity.type
_entity.pdbx_description
1 polymer ?
#
loop_
_entity_poly.entity_id
_entity_poly.type
_entity_poly.pdbx_seq_one_letter_code
_entity_poly.pdbx_strand_id
1 'polypeptide(L)'
;MPILSRKTINLLILGESGDVLEALTRVPELAEKYVGKVKLIYIDPPFNTAQTFASYEDNLEHSVWLTMMRDRLLHMKKLLSSGGSIWVHLDYAENHKMRVSLDEVFGGENFVAEIVWQKADSGRNDATYFSTDQDVLLVYRKSALFELNRLPRPDAMNSRFANPDHDPRGPWAMADPCAPDAPNNQPMVYAIQHPMTGELMYPAQSSCWRLAPSVMFEEMSKWARYELRDTGDRVKRAEVAGVPVEAAHDMVPAIMLAEPLDSAREHSRAVLEPGLPLLELVFPRGGLGRIMRKSRIPSRGMVPRTLWPNSDVSHSRGAKKELVNLFPGVTAFATPKPERLLQRVLLISTGAGDLVLDAFAGSGTTAAVAQKMGRRWVTCELVEDTFERFTKARLAKVVNDADPGGVTRTKGERIAAEDVELPEGVSPEDAAKFTSVLNKLIADEPEAKKDPRVKALKAAAKTTRTKEVMN
;
A
#
# COMPACT_ATOMS: atom_id res chain seq x y z
N MET A 1 7.29 -22.95 -6.64
CA MET A 1 6.03 -22.75 -5.89
C MET A 1 5.70 -24.03 -5.15
N PRO A 2 5.44 -24.04 -3.84
CA PRO A 2 5.00 -25.25 -3.18
C PRO A 2 3.57 -25.55 -3.61
N ILE A 3 3.38 -26.71 -4.22
CA ILE A 3 2.07 -27.29 -4.50
C ILE A 3 1.39 -27.51 -3.15
N LEU A 4 0.38 -26.70 -2.83
CA LEU A 4 -0.46 -26.90 -1.65
C LEU A 4 -1.06 -28.32 -1.72
N SER A 5 -0.68 -29.16 -0.78
CA SER A 5 -1.19 -30.53 -0.69
C SER A 5 -2.71 -30.47 -0.52
N ARG A 6 -3.44 -31.39 -1.17
CA ARG A 6 -4.91 -31.54 -1.19
C ARG A 6 -5.59 -31.76 0.19
N LYS A 7 -4.94 -31.45 1.30
CA LYS A 7 -5.45 -31.64 2.68
C LYS A 7 -5.83 -30.37 3.43
N THR A 8 -5.82 -29.20 2.81
CA THR A 8 -6.27 -27.96 3.45
C THR A 8 -7.76 -27.77 3.20
N ILE A 9 -8.58 -28.08 4.18
CA ILE A 9 -10.03 -27.95 4.11
C ILE A 9 -10.38 -26.49 4.45
N ASN A 10 -10.94 -25.77 3.48
CA ASN A 10 -11.67 -24.54 3.72
C ASN A 10 -13.09 -24.89 4.18
N LEU A 11 -13.72 -24.02 4.98
CA LEU A 11 -15.00 -24.32 5.58
C LEU A 11 -16.01 -23.21 5.26
N LEU A 12 -17.11 -23.60 4.62
CA LEU A 12 -18.27 -22.76 4.34
C LEU A 12 -19.46 -23.29 5.11
N ILE A 13 -20.10 -22.45 5.93
CA ILE A 13 -21.16 -22.87 6.86
C ILE A 13 -22.40 -22.00 6.62
N LEU A 14 -23.56 -22.64 6.48
CA LEU A 14 -24.86 -21.98 6.60
C LEU A 14 -25.27 -22.06 8.08
N GLY A 15 -25.36 -20.93 8.75
CA GLY A 15 -25.71 -20.90 10.17
C GLY A 15 -25.50 -19.53 10.82
N GLU A 16 -26.02 -19.40 12.02
CA GLU A 16 -25.89 -18.21 12.83
C GLU A 16 -24.45 -18.07 13.34
N SER A 17 -23.90 -16.84 13.27
CA SER A 17 -22.50 -16.56 13.57
C SER A 17 -22.09 -16.91 15.01
N GLY A 18 -22.95 -16.69 16.00
CA GLY A 18 -22.68 -17.06 17.40
C GLY A 18 -22.58 -18.57 17.59
N ASP A 19 -23.54 -19.32 17.06
CA ASP A 19 -23.57 -20.80 17.12
C ASP A 19 -22.33 -21.39 16.43
N VAL A 20 -21.99 -20.87 15.25
CA VAL A 20 -20.80 -21.29 14.50
C VAL A 20 -19.51 -21.03 15.29
N LEU A 21 -19.36 -19.83 15.84
CA LEU A 21 -18.18 -19.44 16.65
C LEU A 21 -18.08 -20.25 17.94
N GLU A 22 -19.23 -20.53 18.58
CA GLU A 22 -19.30 -21.39 19.74
C GLU A 22 -18.87 -22.82 19.39
N ALA A 23 -19.40 -23.39 18.30
CA ALA A 23 -19.01 -24.72 17.83
C ALA A 23 -17.50 -24.80 17.52
N LEU A 24 -16.93 -23.80 16.82
CA LEU A 24 -15.50 -23.74 16.51
C LEU A 24 -14.61 -23.68 17.77
N THR A 25 -15.13 -23.21 18.90
CA THR A 25 -14.37 -23.02 20.14
C THR A 25 -14.64 -24.10 21.20
N ARG A 26 -15.75 -24.85 21.11
CA ARG A 26 -16.18 -25.80 22.13
C ARG A 26 -16.27 -27.26 21.69
N VAL A 27 -16.59 -27.50 20.41
CA VAL A 27 -16.59 -28.88 19.88
C VAL A 27 -15.14 -29.37 19.77
N PRO A 28 -14.75 -30.45 20.45
CA PRO A 28 -13.34 -30.84 20.60
C PRO A 28 -12.60 -30.95 19.26
N GLU A 29 -13.20 -31.58 18.25
CA GLU A 29 -12.60 -31.80 16.93
C GLU A 29 -12.42 -30.51 16.15
N LEU A 30 -13.25 -29.51 16.39
CA LEU A 30 -13.16 -28.17 15.77
C LEU A 30 -12.21 -27.29 16.58
N ALA A 31 -12.30 -27.29 17.89
CA ALA A 31 -11.45 -26.51 18.78
C ALA A 31 -9.96 -26.81 18.56
N GLU A 32 -9.59 -28.12 18.45
CA GLU A 32 -8.24 -28.54 18.14
C GLU A 32 -7.70 -27.90 16.81
N LYS A 33 -8.57 -27.77 15.83
CA LYS A 33 -8.22 -27.25 14.49
C LYS A 33 -8.17 -25.73 14.42
N TYR A 34 -8.99 -25.02 15.20
CA TYR A 34 -9.26 -23.59 14.99
C TYR A 34 -8.87 -22.70 16.17
N VAL A 35 -8.90 -23.15 17.42
CA VAL A 35 -8.53 -22.34 18.59
C VAL A 35 -7.05 -21.97 18.52
N GLY A 36 -6.75 -20.68 18.57
CA GLY A 36 -5.38 -20.16 18.48
C GLY A 36 -4.72 -20.34 17.10
N LYS A 37 -5.48 -20.58 16.03
CA LYS A 37 -4.94 -20.82 14.67
C LYS A 37 -5.30 -19.75 13.66
N VAL A 38 -6.30 -18.93 13.91
CA VAL A 38 -6.75 -17.89 12.98
C VAL A 38 -5.77 -16.73 12.97
N LYS A 39 -5.23 -16.39 11.81
CA LYS A 39 -4.29 -15.26 11.67
C LYS A 39 -5.01 -13.94 11.48
N LEU A 40 -6.11 -13.94 10.75
CA LEU A 40 -6.93 -12.77 10.49
C LEU A 40 -8.40 -13.10 10.71
N ILE A 41 -9.08 -12.29 11.50
CA ILE A 41 -10.53 -12.19 11.50
C ILE A 41 -10.91 -10.86 10.86
N TYR A 42 -11.68 -10.92 9.79
CA TYR A 42 -12.33 -9.75 9.21
C TYR A 42 -13.83 -9.95 9.29
N ILE A 43 -14.54 -8.98 9.83
CA ILE A 43 -15.99 -9.01 9.91
C ILE A 43 -16.59 -7.69 9.43
N ASP A 44 -17.73 -7.83 8.74
CA ASP A 44 -18.60 -6.77 8.26
C ASP A 44 -20.02 -7.04 8.80
N PRO A 45 -20.24 -6.85 10.13
CA PRO A 45 -21.52 -7.19 10.74
C PRO A 45 -22.60 -6.19 10.30
N PRO A 46 -23.89 -6.49 10.52
CA PRO A 46 -24.98 -5.51 10.32
C PRO A 46 -24.65 -4.19 11.03
N PHE A 47 -24.73 -3.05 10.30
CA PHE A 47 -24.29 -1.74 10.84
C PHE A 47 -25.27 -1.08 11.78
N ASN A 48 -26.45 -1.66 11.95
CA ASN A 48 -27.52 -1.13 12.81
C ASN A 48 -27.95 0.29 12.43
N THR A 49 -28.09 0.54 11.11
CA THR A 49 -28.39 1.87 10.55
C THR A 49 -29.88 2.19 10.50
N ALA A 50 -30.74 1.33 11.04
CA ALA A 50 -32.21 1.39 10.94
C ALA A 50 -32.74 1.36 9.49
N GLN A 51 -31.93 0.90 8.54
CA GLN A 51 -32.35 0.68 7.15
C GLN A 51 -32.90 -0.74 7.00
N THR A 52 -34.06 -0.85 6.35
CA THR A 52 -34.65 -2.16 6.06
C THR A 52 -33.97 -2.74 4.83
N PHE A 53 -33.18 -3.79 5.01
CA PHE A 53 -32.62 -4.58 3.93
C PHE A 53 -33.46 -5.83 3.72
N ALA A 54 -33.65 -6.24 2.48
CA ALA A 54 -34.43 -7.45 2.14
C ALA A 54 -33.84 -8.74 2.73
N SER A 55 -32.58 -8.70 3.15
CA SER A 55 -31.81 -9.87 3.58
C SER A 55 -31.61 -9.98 5.10
N TYR A 56 -31.78 -8.89 5.88
CA TYR A 56 -31.61 -8.90 7.34
C TYR A 56 -32.18 -7.65 8.01
N GLU A 57 -32.52 -7.77 9.30
CA GLU A 57 -32.94 -6.63 10.13
C GLU A 57 -31.71 -5.83 10.58
N ASP A 58 -31.68 -4.52 10.24
CA ASP A 58 -30.62 -3.58 10.63
C ASP A 58 -31.16 -2.51 11.59
N ASN A 59 -31.97 -2.96 12.55
CA ASN A 59 -32.66 -2.07 13.51
C ASN A 59 -32.79 -2.72 14.88
N LEU A 60 -31.67 -3.12 15.46
CA LEU A 60 -31.63 -3.59 16.83
C LEU A 60 -31.43 -2.42 17.79
N GLU A 61 -31.93 -2.53 19.03
CA GLU A 61 -31.52 -1.62 20.08
C GLU A 61 -30.00 -1.74 20.28
N HIS A 62 -29.32 -0.60 20.45
CA HIS A 62 -27.85 -0.55 20.58
C HIS A 62 -27.29 -1.52 21.61
N SER A 63 -27.97 -1.65 22.78
CA SER A 63 -27.55 -2.55 23.85
C SER A 63 -27.63 -4.02 23.44
N VAL A 64 -28.67 -4.39 22.70
CA VAL A 64 -28.87 -5.75 22.17
C VAL A 64 -27.79 -6.07 21.12
N TRP A 65 -27.57 -5.15 20.17
CA TRP A 65 -26.56 -5.29 19.15
C TRP A 65 -25.14 -5.43 19.77
N LEU A 66 -24.79 -4.58 20.74
CA LEU A 66 -23.49 -4.63 21.42
C LEU A 66 -23.32 -5.93 22.21
N THR A 67 -24.37 -6.42 22.90
CA THR A 67 -24.34 -7.70 23.62
C THR A 67 -24.10 -8.85 22.67
N MET A 68 -24.85 -8.86 21.57
CA MET A 68 -24.67 -9.83 20.48
C MET A 68 -23.23 -9.84 19.94
N MET A 69 -22.68 -8.68 19.68
CA MET A 69 -21.30 -8.56 19.16
C MET A 69 -20.26 -8.95 20.20
N ARG A 70 -20.41 -8.55 21.45
CA ARG A 70 -19.51 -8.89 22.54
C ARG A 70 -19.34 -10.39 22.71
N ASP A 71 -20.42 -11.15 22.68
CA ASP A 71 -20.37 -12.61 22.79
C ASP A 71 -19.55 -13.22 21.65
N ARG A 72 -19.75 -12.75 20.43
CA ARG A 72 -18.98 -13.20 19.27
C ARG A 72 -17.51 -12.82 19.35
N LEU A 73 -17.20 -11.60 19.80
CA LEU A 73 -15.83 -11.14 20.01
C LEU A 73 -15.05 -12.01 21.01
N LEU A 74 -15.71 -12.51 22.06
CA LEU A 74 -15.10 -13.42 23.05
C LEU A 74 -14.67 -14.75 22.40
N HIS A 75 -15.50 -15.33 21.53
CA HIS A 75 -15.14 -16.53 20.77
C HIS A 75 -14.04 -16.23 19.73
N MET A 76 -14.16 -15.13 18.99
CA MET A 76 -13.16 -14.69 18.02
C MET A 76 -11.78 -14.50 18.66
N LYS A 77 -11.72 -13.90 19.85
CA LYS A 77 -10.47 -13.76 20.61
C LYS A 77 -9.81 -15.11 20.92
N LYS A 78 -10.59 -16.17 21.23
CA LYS A 78 -10.07 -17.53 21.46
C LYS A 78 -9.51 -18.14 20.17
N LEU A 79 -10.17 -17.92 19.04
CA LEU A 79 -9.77 -18.46 17.74
C LEU A 79 -8.49 -17.81 17.21
N LEU A 80 -8.22 -16.53 17.51
CA LEU A 80 -7.03 -15.83 17.06
C LEU A 80 -5.74 -16.46 17.59
N SER A 81 -4.77 -16.65 16.70
CA SER A 81 -3.38 -16.96 17.05
C SER A 81 -2.73 -15.80 17.80
N SER A 82 -1.63 -16.04 18.52
CA SER A 82 -0.92 -15.01 19.27
C SER A 82 -0.47 -13.83 18.40
N GLY A 83 -0.05 -14.07 17.16
CA GLY A 83 0.28 -13.04 16.18
C GLY A 83 -0.87 -12.65 15.25
N GLY A 84 -2.12 -12.98 15.62
CA GLY A 84 -3.31 -12.66 14.84
C GLY A 84 -3.89 -11.27 15.11
N SER A 85 -4.81 -10.85 14.23
CA SER A 85 -5.55 -9.60 14.35
C SER A 85 -7.01 -9.73 13.97
N ILE A 86 -7.84 -8.85 14.53
CA ILE A 86 -9.25 -8.68 14.15
C ILE A 86 -9.44 -7.31 13.53
N TRP A 87 -10.23 -7.27 12.46
CA TRP A 87 -10.60 -6.09 11.70
C TRP A 87 -12.11 -6.02 11.63
N VAL A 88 -12.68 -5.01 12.25
CA VAL A 88 -14.15 -4.80 12.31
C VAL A 88 -14.50 -3.62 11.44
N HIS A 89 -15.24 -3.89 10.37
CA HIS A 89 -15.69 -2.88 9.41
C HIS A 89 -17.05 -2.36 9.84
N LEU A 90 -17.19 -1.05 9.99
CA LEU A 90 -18.42 -0.39 10.42
C LEU A 90 -18.57 0.99 9.76
N ASP A 91 -19.79 1.48 9.71
CA ASP A 91 -20.07 2.88 9.44
C ASP A 91 -20.07 3.72 10.74
N TYR A 92 -20.61 4.93 10.67
CA TYR A 92 -20.65 5.87 11.79
C TYR A 92 -21.64 5.49 12.89
N ALA A 93 -22.63 4.60 12.63
CA ALA A 93 -23.72 4.33 13.59
C ALA A 93 -23.23 3.65 14.87
N GLU A 94 -22.39 2.62 14.75
CA GLU A 94 -21.96 1.81 15.87
C GLU A 94 -20.44 1.78 16.10
N ASN A 95 -19.61 2.40 15.23
CA ASN A 95 -18.16 2.30 15.30
C ASN A 95 -17.57 2.74 16.66
N HIS A 96 -18.07 3.83 17.21
CA HIS A 96 -17.61 4.39 18.48
C HIS A 96 -17.96 3.51 19.68
N LYS A 97 -19.13 2.87 19.68
CA LYS A 97 -19.55 1.92 20.72
C LYS A 97 -18.81 0.60 20.59
N MET A 98 -18.64 0.11 19.36
CA MET A 98 -17.86 -1.10 19.07
C MET A 98 -16.41 -0.93 19.53
N ARG A 99 -15.83 0.27 19.40
CA ARG A 99 -14.49 0.57 19.89
C ARG A 99 -14.37 0.29 21.39
N VAL A 100 -15.36 0.70 22.20
CA VAL A 100 -15.39 0.45 23.64
C VAL A 100 -15.48 -1.06 23.93
N SER A 101 -16.33 -1.79 23.19
CA SER A 101 -16.46 -3.25 23.34
C SER A 101 -15.16 -3.99 22.95
N LEU A 102 -14.45 -3.52 21.93
CA LEU A 102 -13.16 -4.08 21.54
C LEU A 102 -12.07 -3.79 22.60
N ASP A 103 -12.07 -2.59 23.17
CA ASP A 103 -11.16 -2.25 24.28
C ASP A 103 -11.42 -3.15 25.51
N GLU A 104 -12.70 -3.44 25.84
CA GLU A 104 -13.06 -4.37 26.91
C GLU A 104 -12.57 -5.80 26.62
N VAL A 105 -12.84 -6.30 25.41
CA VAL A 105 -12.54 -7.69 25.06
C VAL A 105 -11.06 -7.92 24.81
N PHE A 106 -10.40 -7.05 24.04
CA PHE A 106 -9.02 -7.24 23.58
C PHE A 106 -7.99 -6.53 24.44
N GLY A 107 -8.37 -5.49 25.16
CA GLY A 107 -7.52 -4.55 25.88
C GLY A 107 -7.18 -3.33 25.00
N GLY A 108 -7.29 -2.12 25.55
CA GLY A 108 -7.02 -0.90 24.80
C GLY A 108 -5.57 -0.80 24.29
N GLU A 109 -4.62 -1.44 24.98
CA GLU A 109 -3.20 -1.55 24.58
C GLU A 109 -3.00 -2.39 23.30
N ASN A 110 -3.98 -3.18 22.91
CA ASN A 110 -3.98 -3.99 21.70
C ASN A 110 -4.66 -3.32 20.52
N PHE A 111 -5.13 -2.09 20.67
CA PHE A 111 -5.55 -1.27 19.55
C PHE A 111 -4.36 -0.96 18.63
N VAL A 112 -4.56 -1.19 17.33
CA VAL A 112 -3.53 -0.97 16.32
C VAL A 112 -3.81 0.31 15.54
N ALA A 113 -5.01 0.44 14.98
CA ALA A 113 -5.39 1.59 14.16
C ALA A 113 -6.91 1.66 13.94
N GLU A 114 -7.38 2.86 13.66
CA GLU A 114 -8.62 3.11 12.94
C GLU A 114 -8.28 3.50 11.52
N ILE A 115 -8.85 2.78 10.54
CA ILE A 115 -8.62 3.00 9.14
C ILE A 115 -9.88 3.57 8.52
N VAL A 116 -9.75 4.70 7.84
CA VAL A 116 -10.84 5.35 7.12
C VAL A 116 -10.81 4.92 5.66
N TRP A 117 -11.87 4.24 5.21
CA TRP A 117 -12.06 3.87 3.81
C TRP A 117 -13.04 4.80 3.13
N GLN A 118 -12.63 5.43 2.05
CA GLN A 118 -13.51 6.21 1.18
C GLN A 118 -14.36 5.27 0.34
N LYS A 119 -15.60 5.00 0.81
CA LYS A 119 -16.54 4.07 0.17
C LYS A 119 -17.30 4.66 -1.01
N ALA A 120 -17.36 5.98 -1.12
CA ALA A 120 -18.06 6.69 -2.18
C ALA A 120 -17.10 7.53 -3.03
N ASP A 121 -17.42 7.70 -4.30
CA ASP A 121 -16.66 8.49 -5.28
C ASP A 121 -17.30 9.86 -5.57
N SER A 122 -18.47 10.12 -4.98
CA SER A 122 -19.22 11.38 -5.11
C SER A 122 -20.11 11.57 -3.90
N GLY A 123 -20.30 12.82 -3.50
CA GLY A 123 -21.22 13.18 -2.42
C GLY A 123 -22.67 12.89 -2.79
N ARG A 124 -23.53 12.76 -1.78
CA ARG A 124 -24.97 12.57 -1.91
C ARG A 124 -25.67 13.92 -1.89
N ASN A 125 -26.40 14.26 -2.96
CA ASN A 125 -27.13 15.53 -3.06
C ASN A 125 -28.41 15.55 -2.18
N ASP A 126 -28.86 14.40 -1.70
CA ASP A 126 -30.03 14.23 -0.83
C ASP A 126 -29.68 14.25 0.67
N ALA A 127 -28.43 14.47 1.02
CA ALA A 127 -27.99 14.55 2.40
C ALA A 127 -28.44 15.86 3.06
N THR A 128 -29.06 15.77 4.24
CA THR A 128 -29.55 16.95 4.99
C THR A 128 -28.39 17.79 5.56
N TYR A 129 -27.30 17.13 5.97
CA TYR A 129 -26.10 17.78 6.55
C TYR A 129 -24.86 17.43 5.73
N PHE A 130 -24.17 16.36 6.10
CA PHE A 130 -22.96 15.89 5.42
C PHE A 130 -23.23 14.60 4.67
N SER A 131 -22.68 14.48 3.46
CA SER A 131 -22.60 13.21 2.76
C SER A 131 -21.64 12.27 3.48
N THR A 132 -22.10 11.07 3.85
CA THR A 132 -21.24 10.07 4.49
C THR A 132 -20.51 9.26 3.41
N ASP A 133 -19.28 9.62 3.15
CA ASP A 133 -18.45 9.06 2.07
C ASP A 133 -17.50 7.97 2.54
N GLN A 134 -17.52 7.64 3.83
CA GLN A 134 -16.55 6.74 4.45
C GLN A 134 -17.21 5.68 5.33
N ASP A 135 -16.49 4.56 5.48
CA ASP A 135 -16.63 3.62 6.59
C ASP A 135 -15.29 3.53 7.32
N VAL A 136 -15.29 2.90 8.48
CA VAL A 136 -14.08 2.69 9.28
C VAL A 136 -13.80 1.21 9.49
N LEU A 137 -12.52 0.86 9.61
CA LEU A 137 -12.08 -0.46 10.05
C LEU A 137 -11.32 -0.29 11.37
N LEU A 138 -11.88 -0.84 12.43
CA LEU A 138 -11.23 -0.90 13.74
C LEU A 138 -10.31 -2.11 13.78
N VAL A 139 -9.02 -1.90 14.04
CA VAL A 139 -8.00 -2.95 14.01
C VAL A 139 -7.44 -3.20 15.39
N TYR A 140 -7.55 -4.44 15.86
CA TYR A 140 -6.97 -4.91 17.11
C TYR A 140 -6.08 -6.12 16.87
N ARG A 141 -4.97 -6.19 17.57
CA ARG A 141 -4.10 -7.37 17.62
C ARG A 141 -4.47 -8.28 18.79
N LYS A 142 -4.16 -9.56 18.68
CA LYS A 142 -4.30 -10.52 19.78
C LYS A 142 -3.29 -10.26 20.90
N SER A 143 -2.05 -9.94 20.54
CA SER A 143 -0.96 -9.66 21.46
C SER A 143 0.16 -8.87 20.76
N ALA A 144 1.21 -8.52 21.50
CA ALA A 144 2.40 -7.84 20.98
C ALA A 144 3.18 -8.65 19.93
N LEU A 145 2.85 -9.93 19.72
CA LEU A 145 3.47 -10.77 18.67
C LEU A 145 2.85 -10.54 17.28
N PHE A 146 1.86 -9.67 17.15
CA PHE A 146 1.34 -9.26 15.86
C PHE A 146 2.36 -8.39 15.12
N GLU A 147 2.70 -8.80 13.91
CA GLU A 147 3.54 -8.03 13.00
C GLU A 147 2.73 -7.63 11.77
N LEU A 148 2.90 -6.39 11.37
CA LEU A 148 2.19 -5.79 10.25
C LEU A 148 3.08 -5.87 9.00
N ASN A 149 2.58 -6.51 7.94
CA ASN A 149 3.29 -6.59 6.68
C ASN A 149 3.29 -5.22 5.98
N ARG A 150 4.40 -4.92 5.32
CA ARG A 150 4.50 -3.73 4.47
C ARG A 150 3.87 -3.99 3.11
N LEU A 151 3.25 -2.95 2.55
CA LEU A 151 2.70 -3.02 1.21
C LEU A 151 3.80 -2.90 0.14
N PRO A 152 3.64 -3.55 -1.01
CA PRO A 152 4.56 -3.36 -2.13
C PRO A 152 4.53 -1.89 -2.58
N ARG A 153 5.67 -1.39 -3.05
CA ARG A 153 5.76 -0.04 -3.61
C ARG A 153 5.14 -0.02 -5.01
N PRO A 154 4.24 0.93 -5.31
CA PRO A 154 3.76 1.14 -6.67
C PRO A 154 4.90 1.56 -7.61
N ASP A 155 4.89 1.07 -8.85
CA ASP A 155 5.90 1.41 -9.87
C ASP A 155 5.99 2.92 -10.12
N ALA A 156 4.87 3.63 -10.06
CA ALA A 156 4.84 5.08 -10.18
C ALA A 156 5.71 5.82 -9.14
N MET A 157 5.88 5.27 -7.93
CA MET A 157 6.79 5.83 -6.92
C MET A 157 8.25 5.58 -7.24
N ASN A 158 8.54 4.63 -8.11
CA ASN A 158 9.88 4.27 -8.52
C ASN A 158 10.32 5.01 -9.80
N SER A 159 9.42 5.71 -10.49
CA SER A 159 9.70 6.41 -11.75
C SER A 159 10.78 7.49 -11.66
N ARG A 160 11.01 8.05 -10.47
CA ARG A 160 12.09 9.03 -10.22
C ARG A 160 13.49 8.41 -10.10
N PHE A 161 13.57 7.08 -9.99
CA PHE A 161 14.84 6.38 -9.86
C PHE A 161 15.34 5.97 -11.24
N ALA A 162 16.55 6.38 -11.56
CA ALA A 162 17.23 6.08 -12.82
C ALA A 162 18.62 5.53 -12.54
N ASN A 163 19.28 5.00 -13.54
CA ASN A 163 20.67 4.51 -13.43
C ASN A 163 21.55 5.10 -14.55
N PRO A 164 21.73 6.44 -14.56
CA PRO A 164 22.45 7.11 -15.66
C PRO A 164 23.94 6.77 -15.71
N ASP A 165 24.54 6.34 -14.61
CA ASP A 165 25.96 6.00 -14.45
C ASP A 165 26.20 4.48 -14.38
N HIS A 166 25.19 3.68 -14.72
CA HIS A 166 25.28 2.21 -14.71
C HIS A 166 25.77 1.63 -13.37
N ASP A 167 25.40 2.25 -12.25
CA ASP A 167 25.73 1.77 -10.90
C ASP A 167 25.22 0.32 -10.72
N PRO A 168 26.10 -0.67 -10.49
CA PRO A 168 25.73 -2.07 -10.37
C PRO A 168 24.80 -2.35 -9.16
N ARG A 169 24.71 -1.42 -8.22
CA ARG A 169 23.80 -1.51 -7.07
C ARG A 169 22.36 -1.10 -7.42
N GLY A 170 22.10 -0.71 -8.67
CA GLY A 170 20.77 -0.43 -9.22
C GLY A 170 20.37 1.05 -9.27
N PRO A 171 19.13 1.32 -9.69
CA PRO A 171 18.61 2.68 -9.87
C PRO A 171 18.62 3.49 -8.59
N TRP A 172 18.88 4.79 -8.74
CA TRP A 172 18.93 5.76 -7.64
C TRP A 172 18.29 7.10 -8.03
N ALA A 173 17.98 7.92 -7.04
CA ALA A 173 17.52 9.29 -7.19
C ALA A 173 18.36 10.22 -6.32
N MET A 174 18.52 11.47 -6.75
CA MET A 174 19.17 12.48 -5.93
C MET A 174 18.36 12.75 -4.66
N ALA A 175 19.03 12.83 -3.54
CA ALA A 175 18.44 13.12 -2.25
C ALA A 175 19.31 14.12 -1.48
N ASP A 176 18.70 14.86 -0.58
CA ASP A 176 19.37 15.78 0.31
C ASP A 176 20.38 15.06 1.19
N PRO A 177 21.65 15.46 1.23
CA PRO A 177 22.68 14.93 2.11
C PRO A 177 22.55 15.43 3.55
N CYS A 178 21.62 16.34 3.85
CA CYS A 178 21.40 16.93 5.17
C CYS A 178 20.34 16.18 5.98
N ALA A 179 20.42 16.32 7.31
CA ALA A 179 19.43 15.89 8.30
C ALA A 179 19.07 17.07 9.19
N PRO A 180 17.83 17.11 9.77
CA PRO A 180 17.48 18.11 10.78
C PRO A 180 18.27 17.90 12.08
N ASP A 181 18.11 18.86 13.03
CA ASP A 181 18.62 18.76 14.40
C ASP A 181 20.13 19.06 14.52
N ALA A 182 20.60 20.06 13.81
CA ALA A 182 21.98 20.56 13.93
C ALA A 182 22.41 20.96 15.36
N PRO A 183 21.54 21.60 16.20
CA PRO A 183 21.91 21.97 17.56
C PRO A 183 22.41 20.79 18.41
N ASN A 184 21.80 19.63 18.25
CA ASN A 184 22.15 18.40 18.99
C ASN A 184 23.21 17.56 18.26
N ASN A 185 23.53 17.87 17.00
CA ASN A 185 24.47 17.14 16.16
C ASN A 185 25.57 18.03 15.60
N GLN A 186 26.13 18.93 16.41
CA GLN A 186 27.12 19.92 15.99
C GLN A 186 28.39 19.34 15.35
N PRO A 187 28.93 18.16 15.75
CA PRO A 187 30.05 17.53 15.05
C PRO A 187 29.76 17.17 13.59
N MET A 188 28.47 17.16 13.19
CA MET A 188 28.03 16.92 11.83
C MET A 188 27.82 18.22 11.03
N VAL A 189 28.16 19.37 11.61
CA VAL A 189 28.13 20.70 10.95
C VAL A 189 29.57 21.13 10.65
N TYR A 190 30.05 20.79 9.47
CA TYR A 190 31.42 21.07 9.02
C TYR A 190 31.44 21.57 7.58
N ALA A 191 32.46 22.26 7.19
CA ALA A 191 32.68 22.73 5.83
C ALA A 191 33.23 21.60 4.93
N ILE A 192 32.81 21.62 3.67
CA ILE A 192 33.39 20.81 2.60
C ILE A 192 33.72 21.76 1.45
N GLN A 193 34.97 21.73 1.01
CA GLN A 193 35.38 22.49 -0.16
C GLN A 193 34.97 21.78 -1.44
N HIS A 194 34.22 22.50 -2.30
CA HIS A 194 33.71 21.95 -3.54
C HIS A 194 34.86 21.70 -4.55
N PRO A 195 34.97 20.48 -5.14
CA PRO A 195 36.12 20.13 -5.94
C PRO A 195 36.21 20.84 -7.30
N MET A 196 35.10 21.34 -7.82
CA MET A 196 35.05 22.03 -9.11
C MET A 196 35.03 23.57 -8.97
N THR A 197 34.38 24.12 -7.93
CA THR A 197 34.25 25.57 -7.75
C THR A 197 35.22 26.16 -6.72
N GLY A 198 35.69 25.35 -5.78
CA GLY A 198 36.52 25.77 -4.65
C GLY A 198 35.72 26.39 -3.50
N GLU A 199 34.41 26.59 -3.64
CA GLU A 199 33.55 27.20 -2.62
C GLU A 199 33.39 26.28 -1.41
N LEU A 200 33.24 26.87 -0.22
CA LEU A 200 32.92 26.14 1.00
C LEU A 200 31.42 25.87 1.07
N MET A 201 31.05 24.60 1.17
CA MET A 201 29.69 24.13 1.36
C MET A 201 29.46 23.77 2.82
N TYR A 202 28.36 24.24 3.37
CA TYR A 202 27.82 23.87 4.68
C TYR A 202 26.45 23.23 4.53
N PRO A 203 25.97 22.49 5.55
CA PRO A 203 24.57 22.05 5.59
C PRO A 203 23.62 23.25 5.47
N ALA A 204 22.36 23.00 5.12
CA ALA A 204 21.34 24.04 5.17
C ALA A 204 21.13 24.54 6.61
N GLN A 205 20.61 25.74 6.77
CA GLN A 205 20.28 26.35 8.06
C GLN A 205 19.51 25.37 8.96
N SER A 206 19.92 25.26 10.22
CA SER A 206 19.37 24.33 11.24
C SER A 206 19.50 22.84 10.90
N SER A 207 20.34 22.50 9.90
CA SER A 207 20.58 21.13 9.45
C SER A 207 22.06 20.73 9.63
N CYS A 208 22.30 19.44 9.68
CA CYS A 208 23.66 18.85 9.73
C CYS A 208 23.84 17.83 8.59
N TRP A 209 25.07 17.48 8.23
CA TRP A 209 25.32 16.41 7.28
C TRP A 209 24.84 15.06 7.83
N ARG A 210 24.35 14.18 6.96
CA ARG A 210 23.96 12.79 7.36
C ARG A 210 25.13 11.88 7.57
N LEU A 211 26.25 12.17 6.93
CA LEU A 211 27.47 11.37 7.04
C LEU A 211 28.40 12.00 8.06
N ALA A 212 28.98 11.14 8.90
CA ALA A 212 30.05 11.54 9.81
C ALA A 212 31.27 12.08 9.03
N PRO A 213 32.07 12.98 9.60
CA PRO A 213 33.21 13.58 8.91
C PRO A 213 34.17 12.58 8.26
N SER A 214 34.46 11.45 8.91
CA SER A 214 35.32 10.38 8.37
C SER A 214 34.69 9.72 7.11
N VAL A 215 33.42 9.39 7.15
CA VAL A 215 32.73 8.76 6.01
C VAL A 215 32.57 9.76 4.86
N MET A 216 32.26 11.02 5.19
CA MET A 216 32.18 12.08 4.19
C MET A 216 33.55 12.31 3.53
N PHE A 217 34.63 12.29 4.32
CA PHE A 217 35.96 12.43 3.81
C PHE A 217 36.37 11.31 2.84
N GLU A 218 36.05 10.06 3.17
CA GLU A 218 36.26 8.92 2.28
C GLU A 218 35.50 9.08 0.96
N GLU A 219 34.23 9.50 1.00
CA GLU A 219 33.42 9.71 -0.19
C GLU A 219 33.90 10.90 -1.03
N MET A 220 34.29 12.00 -0.39
CA MET A 220 34.84 13.16 -1.09
C MET A 220 36.22 12.85 -1.71
N SER A 221 37.03 12.01 -1.08
CA SER A 221 38.33 11.59 -1.59
C SER A 221 38.29 10.79 -2.89
N LYS A 222 37.07 10.33 -3.30
CA LYS A 222 36.84 9.75 -4.64
C LYS A 222 36.77 10.81 -5.75
N TRP A 223 36.53 12.08 -5.41
CA TRP A 223 36.37 13.18 -6.35
C TRP A 223 37.68 13.95 -6.59
N ALA A 224 38.47 14.14 -5.53
CA ALA A 224 39.74 14.88 -5.54
C ALA A 224 40.57 14.47 -4.33
N ARG A 225 41.78 15.00 -4.20
CA ARG A 225 42.58 14.81 -2.98
C ARG A 225 42.14 15.78 -1.90
N TYR A 226 41.76 15.24 -0.75
CA TYR A 226 41.30 16.02 0.40
C TYR A 226 42.15 15.79 1.62
N GLU A 227 42.11 16.75 2.53
CA GLU A 227 42.65 16.67 3.88
C GLU A 227 41.67 17.25 4.90
N LEU A 228 41.82 16.84 6.16
CA LEU A 228 41.07 17.44 7.26
C LEU A 228 41.88 18.62 7.79
N ARG A 229 41.24 19.82 7.82
CA ARG A 229 41.87 21.05 8.23
C ARG A 229 40.98 21.83 9.18
N ASP A 230 41.57 22.40 10.24
CA ASP A 230 40.87 23.43 11.01
C ASP A 230 40.85 24.74 10.22
N THR A 231 39.69 25.27 9.95
CA THR A 231 39.49 26.52 9.20
C THR A 231 39.11 27.68 10.12
N GLY A 232 38.98 27.47 11.42
CA GLY A 232 38.55 28.50 12.37
C GLY A 232 37.11 28.98 12.16
N ASP A 233 36.26 28.16 11.53
CA ASP A 233 34.94 28.53 11.07
C ASP A 233 33.83 28.40 12.14
N ARG A 234 34.18 28.40 13.43
CA ARG A 234 33.27 28.24 14.57
C ARG A 234 32.02 29.15 14.48
N VAL A 235 32.22 30.42 14.11
CA VAL A 235 31.12 31.40 13.96
C VAL A 235 30.17 30.94 12.88
N LYS A 236 30.67 30.48 11.72
CA LYS A 236 29.81 29.99 10.63
C LYS A 236 29.08 28.71 11.00
N ARG A 237 29.74 27.81 11.72
CA ARG A 237 29.11 26.57 12.22
C ARG A 237 28.03 26.86 13.24
N ALA A 238 28.25 27.83 14.14
CA ALA A 238 27.23 28.30 15.10
C ALA A 238 26.00 28.86 14.40
N GLU A 239 26.21 29.71 13.38
CA GLU A 239 25.14 30.24 12.53
C GLU A 239 24.32 29.12 11.88
N VAL A 240 25.00 28.17 11.22
CA VAL A 240 24.33 27.04 10.54
C VAL A 240 23.60 26.16 11.54
N ALA A 241 24.18 25.85 12.68
CA ALA A 241 23.57 25.04 13.73
C ALA A 241 22.42 25.77 14.45
N GLY A 242 22.35 27.11 14.38
CA GLY A 242 21.36 27.89 15.09
C GLY A 242 21.61 27.95 16.59
N VAL A 243 22.90 27.97 17.02
CA VAL A 243 23.32 28.06 18.43
C VAL A 243 24.18 29.30 18.68
N PRO A 244 24.27 29.80 19.91
CA PRO A 244 25.25 30.82 20.27
C PRO A 244 26.68 30.36 19.95
N VAL A 245 27.58 31.28 19.59
CA VAL A 245 28.96 30.94 19.23
C VAL A 245 29.71 30.24 20.39
N GLU A 246 29.41 30.66 21.62
CA GLU A 246 29.97 30.10 22.83
C GLU A 246 29.56 28.62 23.05
N ALA A 247 28.36 28.26 22.59
CA ALA A 247 27.80 26.91 22.67
C ALA A 247 28.21 26.02 21.47
N ALA A 248 28.84 26.58 20.45
CA ALA A 248 29.30 25.81 19.32
C ALA A 248 30.59 25.01 19.71
N HIS A 249 30.70 23.79 19.18
CA HIS A 249 31.90 22.98 19.34
C HIS A 249 33.17 23.78 18.95
N ASP A 250 34.21 23.69 19.73
CA ASP A 250 35.43 24.48 19.51
C ASP A 250 36.10 24.12 18.19
N MET A 251 36.26 22.85 17.89
CA MET A 251 36.88 22.39 16.67
C MET A 251 36.08 21.25 16.03
N VAL A 252 35.73 21.45 14.77
CA VAL A 252 35.20 20.41 13.88
C VAL A 252 36.00 20.56 12.57
N PRO A 253 36.80 19.58 12.16
CA PRO A 253 37.64 19.74 10.99
C PRO A 253 36.83 19.82 9.72
N ALA A 254 37.17 20.78 8.85
CA ALA A 254 36.66 20.91 7.51
C ALA A 254 37.32 19.92 6.56
N ILE A 255 36.62 19.51 5.53
CA ILE A 255 37.13 18.66 4.44
C ILE A 255 37.56 19.60 3.30
N MET A 256 38.89 19.81 3.22
CA MET A 256 39.50 20.79 2.33
C MET A 256 40.32 20.11 1.24
N LEU A 257 40.43 20.73 0.08
CA LEU A 257 41.31 20.25 -0.99
C LEU A 257 42.79 20.26 -0.52
N ALA A 258 43.45 19.12 -0.71
CA ALA A 258 44.89 18.95 -0.46
C ALA A 258 45.76 19.21 -1.71
N GLU A 259 45.14 19.70 -2.78
CA GLU A 259 45.73 19.98 -4.09
C GLU A 259 45.22 21.28 -4.66
N PRO A 260 45.91 21.90 -5.66
CA PRO A 260 45.39 23.07 -6.36
C PRO A 260 44.02 22.81 -6.99
N LEU A 261 43.15 23.85 -7.04
CA LEU A 261 41.77 23.72 -7.54
C LEU A 261 41.75 23.21 -8.98
N ASP A 262 42.68 23.59 -9.84
CA ASP A 262 42.70 23.12 -11.23
C ASP A 262 42.99 21.62 -11.31
N SER A 263 43.90 21.09 -10.50
CA SER A 263 44.11 19.65 -10.38
C SER A 263 42.90 18.91 -9.86
N ALA A 264 42.22 19.47 -8.85
CA ALA A 264 40.97 18.90 -8.32
C ALA A 264 39.84 18.87 -9.37
N ARG A 265 39.78 19.91 -10.21
CA ARG A 265 38.83 19.96 -11.37
C ARG A 265 39.11 18.85 -12.38
N GLU A 266 40.36 18.61 -12.72
CA GLU A 266 40.78 17.54 -13.65
C GLU A 266 40.41 16.17 -13.09
N HIS A 267 40.76 15.88 -11.83
CA HIS A 267 40.35 14.65 -11.15
C HIS A 267 38.85 14.46 -11.14
N SER A 268 38.10 15.50 -10.77
CA SER A 268 36.64 15.44 -10.71
C SER A 268 36.00 15.23 -12.08
N ARG A 269 36.54 15.79 -13.17
CA ARG A 269 36.08 15.53 -14.53
C ARG A 269 36.30 14.08 -14.94
N ALA A 270 37.48 13.51 -14.62
CA ALA A 270 37.77 12.12 -14.87
C ALA A 270 36.78 11.20 -14.13
N VAL A 271 36.34 11.54 -12.93
CA VAL A 271 35.36 10.78 -12.15
C VAL A 271 33.94 10.84 -12.77
N LEU A 272 33.64 11.84 -13.58
CA LEU A 272 32.35 11.94 -14.28
C LEU A 272 32.27 11.05 -15.54
N GLU A 273 33.37 10.49 -16.02
CA GLU A 273 33.38 9.59 -17.16
C GLU A 273 32.80 8.20 -16.80
N PRO A 274 32.09 7.54 -17.76
CA PRO A 274 31.51 6.23 -17.48
C PRO A 274 32.55 5.16 -17.09
N GLY A 275 32.24 4.40 -16.05
CA GLY A 275 33.02 3.23 -15.64
C GLY A 275 33.93 3.42 -14.43
N LEU A 276 33.90 4.55 -13.77
CA LEU A 276 34.71 4.90 -12.61
C LEU A 276 34.01 4.72 -11.25
N PRO A 277 34.68 4.97 -10.10
CA PRO A 277 34.34 4.35 -8.81
C PRO A 277 32.90 4.57 -8.39
N LEU A 278 32.39 3.61 -7.63
CA LEU A 278 31.04 3.66 -7.09
C LEU A 278 30.87 4.85 -6.14
N LEU A 279 30.25 5.91 -6.63
CA LEU A 279 29.99 7.14 -5.88
C LEU A 279 28.68 7.01 -5.09
N GLU A 280 28.68 7.44 -3.83
CA GLU A 280 27.46 7.68 -3.04
C GLU A 280 27.04 9.15 -3.09
N LEU A 281 28.00 10.04 -3.29
CA LEU A 281 27.81 11.47 -3.42
C LEU A 281 27.97 11.90 -4.87
N VAL A 282 27.13 12.79 -5.31
CA VAL A 282 27.12 13.32 -6.68
C VAL A 282 27.00 14.83 -6.68
N PHE A 283 27.60 15.46 -7.67
CA PHE A 283 27.46 16.89 -7.96
C PHE A 283 26.68 17.05 -9.26
N PRO A 284 25.38 17.44 -9.22
CA PRO A 284 24.59 17.65 -10.43
C PRO A 284 25.14 18.79 -11.30
N ARG A 285 24.50 18.99 -12.46
CA ARG A 285 24.87 20.04 -13.43
C ARG A 285 26.34 19.92 -13.91
N GLY A 286 26.73 18.72 -14.32
CA GLY A 286 28.09 18.46 -14.81
C GLY A 286 29.18 18.67 -13.75
N GLY A 287 28.88 18.41 -12.49
CA GLY A 287 29.82 18.57 -11.40
C GLY A 287 29.82 19.94 -10.70
N LEU A 288 29.02 20.91 -11.16
CA LEU A 288 29.00 22.28 -10.62
C LEU A 288 27.88 22.53 -9.58
N GLY A 289 26.97 21.56 -9.40
CA GLY A 289 25.89 21.69 -8.43
C GLY A 289 26.35 21.37 -7.00
N ARG A 290 25.50 21.72 -6.01
CA ARG A 290 25.77 21.33 -4.61
C ARG A 290 25.80 19.82 -4.46
N ILE A 291 26.54 19.36 -3.47
CA ILE A 291 26.61 17.94 -3.11
C ILE A 291 25.22 17.36 -2.84
N MET A 292 24.93 16.21 -3.44
CA MET A 292 23.72 15.40 -3.27
C MET A 292 24.15 13.96 -2.98
N ARG A 293 23.28 13.18 -2.35
CA ARG A 293 23.53 11.75 -2.14
C ARG A 293 22.68 10.90 -3.07
N LYS A 294 23.16 9.73 -3.45
CA LYS A 294 22.36 8.71 -4.11
C LYS A 294 21.41 8.05 -3.09
N SER A 295 20.13 8.09 -3.35
CA SER A 295 19.11 7.36 -2.60
C SER A 295 18.56 6.26 -3.47
N ARG A 296 18.74 5.01 -3.07
CA ARG A 296 18.26 3.85 -3.82
C ARG A 296 16.81 3.53 -3.48
N ILE A 297 16.17 2.73 -4.35
CA ILE A 297 14.83 2.21 -4.08
C ILE A 297 14.88 1.44 -2.76
N PRO A 298 14.10 1.82 -1.73
CA PRO A 298 14.09 1.09 -0.47
C PRO A 298 13.66 -0.37 -0.70
N SER A 299 14.48 -1.31 -0.22
CA SER A 299 14.16 -2.74 -0.28
C SER A 299 12.94 -3.11 0.57
N ARG A 300 12.66 -2.33 1.61
CA ARG A 300 11.48 -2.48 2.44
C ARG A 300 10.27 -1.85 1.76
N GLY A 301 9.13 -2.57 1.73
CA GLY A 301 7.85 -2.03 1.28
C GLY A 301 7.40 -0.81 2.09
N MET A 302 6.24 -0.27 1.74
CA MET A 302 5.66 0.90 2.39
C MET A 302 4.91 0.51 3.66
N VAL A 303 5.01 1.35 4.69
CA VAL A 303 4.11 1.28 5.85
C VAL A 303 2.69 1.62 5.38
N PRO A 304 1.69 0.79 5.69
CA PRO A 304 0.30 1.12 5.36
C PRO A 304 -0.14 2.42 6.04
N ARG A 305 -0.95 3.20 5.33
CA ARG A 305 -1.56 4.42 5.86
C ARG A 305 -2.93 4.09 6.43
N THR A 306 -3.47 4.96 7.29
CA THR A 306 -4.81 4.82 7.87
C THR A 306 -5.92 5.43 7.00
N LEU A 307 -5.59 6.27 6.02
CA LEU A 307 -6.54 6.80 5.04
C LEU A 307 -6.42 6.01 3.74
N TRP A 308 -7.52 5.35 3.35
CA TRP A 308 -7.62 4.52 2.14
C TRP A 308 -8.59 5.13 1.13
N PRO A 309 -8.08 5.91 0.16
CA PRO A 309 -8.92 6.47 -0.89
C PRO A 309 -9.46 5.38 -1.82
N ASN A 310 -10.59 5.64 -2.44
CA ASN A 310 -11.24 4.73 -3.38
C ASN A 310 -10.37 4.39 -4.61
N SER A 311 -9.49 5.30 -5.02
CA SER A 311 -8.51 5.07 -6.08
C SER A 311 -7.61 3.86 -5.79
N ASP A 312 -7.30 3.63 -4.51
CA ASP A 312 -6.41 2.57 -4.07
C ASP A 312 -7.12 1.22 -3.89
N VAL A 313 -8.29 1.23 -3.27
CA VAL A 313 -8.99 0.03 -2.81
C VAL A 313 -10.39 -0.15 -3.38
N SER A 314 -10.78 0.66 -4.36
CA SER A 314 -12.14 0.70 -4.93
C SER A 314 -13.21 1.24 -3.95
N HIS A 315 -14.45 1.25 -4.36
CA HIS A 315 -15.60 1.82 -3.67
C HIS A 315 -16.82 0.89 -3.78
N SER A 316 -17.90 1.18 -3.04
CA SER A 316 -19.11 0.34 -2.98
C SER A 316 -19.76 0.09 -4.35
N ARG A 317 -19.75 1.09 -5.23
CA ARG A 317 -20.27 0.96 -6.61
C ARG A 317 -19.41 0.01 -7.45
N GLY A 318 -18.08 0.05 -7.23
CA GLY A 318 -17.12 -0.89 -7.84
C GLY A 318 -17.38 -2.33 -7.41
N ALA A 319 -17.64 -2.55 -6.13
CA ALA A 319 -17.99 -3.86 -5.59
C ALA A 319 -19.27 -4.44 -6.17
N LYS A 320 -20.32 -3.61 -6.32
CA LYS A 320 -21.55 -4.04 -7.02
C LYS A 320 -21.28 -4.44 -8.47
N LYS A 321 -20.43 -3.69 -9.18
CA LYS A 321 -20.04 -4.03 -10.55
C LYS A 321 -19.26 -5.34 -10.63
N GLU A 322 -18.42 -5.64 -9.65
CA GLU A 322 -17.73 -6.95 -9.55
C GLU A 322 -18.76 -8.09 -9.50
N LEU A 323 -19.77 -7.99 -8.63
CA LEU A 323 -20.81 -9.01 -8.52
C LEU A 323 -21.73 -9.12 -9.75
N VAL A 324 -22.16 -8.00 -10.34
CA VAL A 324 -22.95 -8.00 -11.57
C VAL A 324 -22.20 -8.70 -12.71
N ASN A 325 -20.89 -8.48 -12.82
CA ASN A 325 -20.06 -9.16 -13.81
C ASN A 325 -19.92 -10.65 -13.52
N LEU A 326 -19.89 -11.05 -12.26
CA LEU A 326 -19.75 -12.44 -11.84
C LEU A 326 -21.08 -13.22 -11.98
N PHE A 327 -22.21 -12.55 -11.78
CA PHE A 327 -23.56 -13.09 -11.81
C PHE A 327 -24.48 -12.26 -12.76
N PRO A 328 -24.26 -12.37 -14.09
CA PRO A 328 -25.12 -11.64 -15.05
C PRO A 328 -26.59 -12.02 -14.91
N GLY A 329 -27.47 -11.03 -14.89
CA GLY A 329 -28.93 -11.23 -14.77
C GLY A 329 -29.45 -11.47 -13.35
N VAL A 330 -28.57 -11.54 -12.35
CA VAL A 330 -28.97 -11.65 -10.94
C VAL A 330 -28.94 -10.26 -10.30
N THR A 331 -30.01 -9.92 -9.52
CA THR A 331 -30.02 -8.70 -8.73
C THR A 331 -28.84 -8.74 -7.74
N ALA A 332 -27.97 -7.74 -7.82
CA ALA A 332 -26.76 -7.70 -7.01
C ALA A 332 -27.07 -7.63 -5.51
N PHE A 333 -26.24 -8.27 -4.69
CA PHE A 333 -26.25 -8.11 -3.23
C PHE A 333 -26.15 -6.62 -2.85
N ALA A 334 -26.86 -6.20 -1.82
CA ALA A 334 -27.06 -4.78 -1.51
C ALA A 334 -25.76 -4.04 -1.18
N THR A 335 -24.91 -4.63 -0.35
CA THR A 335 -23.74 -3.98 0.26
C THR A 335 -22.46 -4.80 0.14
N PRO A 336 -22.04 -5.24 -1.06
CA PRO A 336 -20.79 -6.00 -1.19
C PRO A 336 -19.59 -5.11 -0.90
N LYS A 337 -18.51 -5.71 -0.38
CA LYS A 337 -17.21 -5.04 -0.27
C LYS A 337 -16.34 -5.36 -1.49
N PRO A 338 -15.53 -4.40 -1.99
CA PRO A 338 -14.68 -4.63 -3.14
C PRO A 338 -13.51 -5.56 -2.81
N GLU A 339 -13.14 -6.42 -3.74
CA GLU A 339 -12.02 -7.35 -3.54
C GLU A 339 -10.69 -6.64 -3.27
N ARG A 340 -10.44 -5.47 -3.85
CA ARG A 340 -9.22 -4.69 -3.61
C ARG A 340 -9.09 -4.20 -2.17
N LEU A 341 -10.20 -3.93 -1.48
CA LEU A 341 -10.20 -3.58 -0.05
C LEU A 341 -9.72 -4.78 0.77
N LEU A 342 -10.35 -5.94 0.55
CA LEU A 342 -10.00 -7.17 1.26
C LEU A 342 -8.57 -7.64 0.91
N GLN A 343 -8.16 -7.48 -0.34
CA GLN A 343 -6.77 -7.75 -0.76
C GLN A 343 -5.76 -6.96 0.10
N ARG A 344 -6.02 -5.66 0.31
CA ARG A 344 -5.15 -4.82 1.14
C ARG A 344 -5.13 -5.28 2.60
N VAL A 345 -6.29 -5.62 3.18
CA VAL A 345 -6.40 -6.17 4.54
C VAL A 345 -5.58 -7.46 4.66
N LEU A 346 -5.75 -8.39 3.72
CA LEU A 346 -5.04 -9.68 3.73
C LEU A 346 -3.53 -9.52 3.53
N LEU A 347 -3.10 -8.64 2.62
CA LEU A 347 -1.67 -8.34 2.41
C LEU A 347 -1.00 -7.84 3.68
N ILE A 348 -1.67 -6.95 4.43
CA ILE A 348 -1.14 -6.34 5.65
C ILE A 348 -1.08 -7.33 6.81
N SER A 349 -2.05 -8.25 6.90
CA SER A 349 -2.26 -9.06 8.11
C SER A 349 -1.86 -10.52 7.99
N THR A 350 -1.64 -11.02 6.75
CA THR A 350 -1.47 -12.47 6.52
C THR A 350 -0.39 -12.80 5.50
N GLY A 351 0.13 -14.02 5.57
CA GLY A 351 0.95 -14.68 4.57
C GLY A 351 0.20 -15.80 3.85
N ALA A 352 0.81 -16.39 2.81
CA ALA A 352 0.26 -17.57 2.13
C ALA A 352 0.10 -18.74 3.12
N GLY A 353 -1.03 -19.46 3.01
CA GLY A 353 -1.36 -20.58 3.89
C GLY A 353 -1.96 -20.21 5.24
N ASP A 354 -1.96 -18.92 5.64
CA ASP A 354 -2.60 -18.46 6.87
C ASP A 354 -4.12 -18.66 6.82
N LEU A 355 -4.72 -18.81 8.01
CA LEU A 355 -6.16 -18.99 8.16
C LEU A 355 -6.87 -17.66 8.41
N VAL A 356 -7.87 -17.38 7.57
CA VAL A 356 -8.75 -16.20 7.63
C VAL A 356 -10.15 -16.63 8.06
N LEU A 357 -10.76 -15.90 8.97
CA LEU A 357 -12.14 -16.13 9.42
C LEU A 357 -13.00 -14.90 9.10
N ASP A 358 -14.18 -15.15 8.52
CA ASP A 358 -15.25 -14.16 8.38
C ASP A 358 -16.58 -14.79 8.82
N ALA A 359 -17.13 -14.28 9.94
CA ALA A 359 -18.37 -14.79 10.52
C ALA A 359 -19.63 -14.08 10.01
N PHE A 360 -19.49 -13.17 9.02
CA PHE A 360 -20.57 -12.40 8.38
C PHE A 360 -20.30 -12.32 6.88
N ALA A 361 -20.36 -13.48 6.20
CA ALA A 361 -19.84 -13.63 4.84
C ALA A 361 -20.51 -12.71 3.80
N GLY A 362 -21.82 -12.43 3.93
CA GLY A 362 -22.58 -11.69 2.95
C GLY A 362 -22.39 -12.26 1.53
N SER A 363 -21.80 -11.47 0.64
CA SER A 363 -21.50 -11.95 -0.72
C SER A 363 -20.25 -12.83 -0.85
N GLY A 364 -19.59 -13.21 0.25
CA GLY A 364 -18.43 -14.10 0.27
C GLY A 364 -17.11 -13.45 -0.18
N THR A 365 -17.00 -12.12 -0.13
CA THR A 365 -15.82 -11.43 -0.66
C THR A 365 -14.54 -11.79 0.08
N THR A 366 -14.57 -11.86 1.41
CA THR A 366 -13.38 -12.17 2.23
C THR A 366 -12.79 -13.54 1.89
N ALA A 367 -13.65 -14.56 1.86
CA ALA A 367 -13.23 -15.93 1.54
C ALA A 367 -12.78 -16.07 0.08
N ALA A 368 -13.45 -15.36 -0.86
CA ALA A 368 -13.05 -15.31 -2.26
C ALA A 368 -11.64 -14.75 -2.44
N VAL A 369 -11.34 -13.61 -1.81
CA VAL A 369 -10.02 -12.99 -1.86
C VAL A 369 -8.97 -13.85 -1.14
N ALA A 370 -9.32 -14.44 0.01
CA ALA A 370 -8.44 -15.36 0.73
C ALA A 370 -8.03 -16.54 -0.16
N GLN A 371 -8.99 -17.17 -0.85
CA GLN A 371 -8.75 -18.26 -1.81
C GLN A 371 -7.85 -17.81 -2.96
N LYS A 372 -8.17 -16.71 -3.63
CA LYS A 372 -7.39 -16.15 -4.75
C LYS A 372 -5.95 -15.81 -4.35
N MET A 373 -5.72 -15.47 -3.08
CA MET A 373 -4.40 -15.13 -2.56
C MET A 373 -3.66 -16.30 -1.89
N GLY A 374 -4.18 -17.53 -1.98
CA GLY A 374 -3.56 -18.72 -1.40
C GLY A 374 -3.62 -18.77 0.14
N ARG A 375 -4.64 -18.18 0.76
CA ARG A 375 -4.96 -18.29 2.18
C ARG A 375 -6.03 -19.35 2.36
N ARG A 376 -6.04 -19.98 3.55
CA ARG A 376 -7.16 -20.84 4.00
C ARG A 376 -8.24 -19.94 4.58
N TRP A 377 -9.48 -20.40 4.56
CA TRP A 377 -10.58 -19.62 5.07
C TRP A 377 -11.65 -20.47 5.76
N VAL A 378 -12.31 -19.85 6.73
CA VAL A 378 -13.56 -20.29 7.34
C VAL A 378 -14.52 -19.13 7.24
N THR A 379 -15.72 -19.38 6.73
CA THR A 379 -16.75 -18.34 6.63
C THR A 379 -18.13 -18.90 6.87
N CYS A 380 -19.03 -18.10 7.45
CA CYS A 380 -20.43 -18.46 7.63
C CYS A 380 -21.37 -17.33 7.21
N GLU A 381 -22.56 -17.73 6.77
CA GLU A 381 -23.66 -16.85 6.39
C GLU A 381 -24.95 -17.37 7.02
N LEU A 382 -25.73 -16.45 7.60
CA LEU A 382 -26.97 -16.78 8.27
C LEU A 382 -28.12 -17.00 7.28
N VAL A 383 -28.24 -16.09 6.28
CA VAL A 383 -29.39 -16.01 5.39
C VAL A 383 -29.23 -17.00 4.23
N GLU A 384 -30.09 -18.03 4.18
CA GLU A 384 -30.02 -19.10 3.18
C GLU A 384 -30.05 -18.59 1.73
N ASP A 385 -30.92 -17.59 1.42
CA ASP A 385 -30.97 -16.98 0.08
C ASP A 385 -29.64 -16.30 -0.30
N THR A 386 -29.03 -15.56 0.62
CA THR A 386 -27.73 -14.96 0.44
C THR A 386 -26.62 -16.01 0.27
N PHE A 387 -26.68 -17.04 1.11
CA PHE A 387 -25.73 -18.14 1.09
C PHE A 387 -25.73 -18.87 -0.27
N GLU A 388 -26.88 -19.31 -0.73
CA GLU A 388 -27.01 -20.08 -1.98
C GLU A 388 -26.73 -19.23 -3.21
N ARG A 389 -27.32 -18.02 -3.29
CA ARG A 389 -27.22 -17.16 -4.48
C ARG A 389 -25.89 -16.48 -4.65
N PHE A 390 -25.21 -16.13 -3.55
CA PHE A 390 -24.00 -15.34 -3.62
C PHE A 390 -22.80 -16.04 -2.98
N THR A 391 -22.84 -16.35 -1.68
CA THR A 391 -21.66 -16.84 -0.94
C THR A 391 -21.11 -18.13 -1.53
N LYS A 392 -21.94 -19.15 -1.58
CA LYS A 392 -21.59 -20.47 -2.11
C LYS A 392 -21.32 -20.44 -3.61
N ALA A 393 -22.16 -19.75 -4.38
CA ALA A 393 -22.01 -19.65 -5.82
C ALA A 393 -20.70 -18.93 -6.22
N ARG A 394 -20.32 -17.84 -5.50
CA ARG A 394 -19.06 -17.14 -5.71
C ARG A 394 -17.87 -18.01 -5.37
N LEU A 395 -17.89 -18.64 -4.21
CA LEU A 395 -16.79 -19.50 -3.76
C LEU A 395 -16.60 -20.71 -4.67
N ALA A 396 -17.69 -21.31 -5.16
CA ALA A 396 -17.61 -22.36 -6.16
C ALA A 396 -16.92 -21.90 -7.45
N LYS A 397 -17.24 -20.69 -7.95
CA LYS A 397 -16.56 -20.12 -9.12
C LYS A 397 -15.08 -19.87 -8.85
N VAL A 398 -14.74 -19.31 -7.68
CA VAL A 398 -13.34 -18.99 -7.33
C VAL A 398 -12.51 -20.28 -7.17
N VAL A 399 -13.03 -21.30 -6.53
CA VAL A 399 -12.34 -22.61 -6.34
C VAL A 399 -12.12 -23.31 -7.67
N ASN A 400 -13.02 -23.11 -8.65
CA ASN A 400 -12.94 -23.68 -9.99
C ASN A 400 -12.25 -22.75 -11.02
N ASP A 401 -11.54 -21.70 -10.57
CA ASP A 401 -10.86 -20.71 -11.41
C ASP A 401 -11.81 -20.04 -12.46
N ALA A 402 -13.10 -19.97 -12.14
CA ALA A 402 -14.13 -19.40 -13.00
C ALA A 402 -14.50 -17.96 -12.66
N ASP A 403 -13.76 -17.30 -11.75
CA ASP A 403 -13.89 -15.86 -11.45
C ASP A 403 -12.68 -15.09 -11.98
N PRO A 404 -12.74 -14.51 -13.20
CA PRO A 404 -11.64 -13.75 -13.79
C PRO A 404 -11.56 -12.30 -13.27
N GLY A 405 -12.42 -11.91 -12.33
CA GLY A 405 -12.55 -10.55 -11.81
C GLY A 405 -11.68 -10.24 -10.60
N GLY A 406 -11.74 -9.00 -10.15
CA GLY A 406 -11.11 -8.56 -8.90
C GLY A 406 -9.59 -8.75 -8.86
N VAL A 407 -9.10 -9.43 -7.82
CA VAL A 407 -7.67 -9.62 -7.56
C VAL A 407 -7.00 -10.70 -8.42
N THR A 408 -7.76 -11.52 -9.13
CA THR A 408 -7.22 -12.50 -10.07
C THR A 408 -6.73 -11.89 -11.38
N ARG A 409 -6.99 -10.62 -11.64
CA ARG A 409 -6.41 -9.93 -12.79
C ARG A 409 -4.91 -9.68 -12.59
N THR A 410 -4.08 -10.60 -12.95
CA THR A 410 -2.87 -10.27 -13.70
C THR A 410 -3.32 -9.44 -14.90
N LYS A 411 -2.71 -8.28 -15.11
CA LYS A 411 -2.90 -7.56 -16.36
C LYS A 411 -2.34 -8.45 -17.43
N GLY A 412 -3.19 -9.23 -18.10
CA GLY A 412 -2.78 -9.99 -19.28
C GLY A 412 -2.05 -9.03 -20.22
N GLU A 413 -1.04 -9.53 -20.90
CA GLU A 413 -0.29 -8.74 -21.87
C GLU A 413 -1.28 -8.13 -22.88
N ARG A 414 -1.11 -6.86 -23.15
CA ARG A 414 -1.96 -6.21 -24.12
C ARG A 414 -1.45 -6.58 -25.51
N ILE A 415 -2.34 -7.06 -26.35
CA ILE A 415 -2.05 -7.43 -27.74
C ILE A 415 -2.95 -6.62 -28.68
N ALA A 416 -2.60 -6.58 -29.95
CA ALA A 416 -3.51 -6.11 -30.99
C ALA A 416 -4.83 -6.89 -30.93
N ALA A 417 -5.95 -6.26 -31.27
CA ALA A 417 -7.21 -6.99 -31.42
C ALA A 417 -7.14 -7.94 -32.62
N GLU A 418 -7.99 -8.96 -32.61
CA GLU A 418 -8.15 -9.87 -33.76
C GLU A 418 -8.36 -9.05 -35.04
N ASP A 419 -7.65 -9.35 -36.10
CA ASP A 419 -7.63 -8.63 -37.39
C ASP A 419 -7.08 -7.19 -37.36
N VAL A 420 -6.30 -6.80 -36.32
CA VAL A 420 -5.65 -5.49 -36.23
C VAL A 420 -4.13 -5.65 -36.24
N GLU A 421 -3.49 -5.09 -37.28
CA GLU A 421 -2.03 -4.94 -37.35
C GLU A 421 -1.67 -3.53 -36.86
N LEU A 422 -0.93 -3.45 -35.74
CA LEU A 422 -0.50 -2.14 -35.22
C LEU A 422 0.63 -1.57 -36.09
N PRO A 423 0.73 -0.23 -36.21
CA PRO A 423 1.83 0.39 -36.94
C PRO A 423 3.19 -0.03 -36.41
N GLU A 424 4.19 -0.10 -37.30
CA GLU A 424 5.55 -0.47 -36.93
C GLU A 424 6.11 0.45 -35.83
N GLY A 425 6.67 -0.15 -34.78
CA GLY A 425 7.20 0.57 -33.62
C GLY A 425 6.17 0.99 -32.59
N VAL A 426 4.86 0.72 -32.77
CA VAL A 426 3.80 1.03 -31.81
C VAL A 426 3.51 -0.17 -30.94
N SER A 427 3.81 -0.06 -29.64
CA SER A 427 3.46 -1.12 -28.69
C SER A 427 1.95 -1.19 -28.45
N PRO A 428 1.39 -2.39 -28.14
CA PRO A 428 -0.02 -2.50 -27.79
C PRO A 428 -0.44 -1.63 -26.60
N GLU A 429 0.48 -1.34 -25.68
CA GLU A 429 0.22 -0.45 -24.54
C GLU A 429 0.11 1.03 -25.00
N ASP A 430 0.93 1.48 -25.93
CA ASP A 430 0.87 2.83 -26.48
C ASP A 430 -0.35 3.03 -27.37
N ALA A 431 -0.72 2.03 -28.15
CA ALA A 431 -1.97 2.03 -28.93
C ALA A 431 -3.20 2.18 -28.01
N ALA A 432 -3.19 1.54 -26.86
CA ALA A 432 -4.25 1.67 -25.86
C ALA A 432 -4.29 3.06 -25.20
N LYS A 433 -3.13 3.66 -24.89
CA LYS A 433 -3.05 5.03 -24.37
C LYS A 433 -3.61 6.01 -25.42
N PHE A 434 -3.20 5.87 -26.67
CA PHE A 434 -3.72 6.66 -27.78
C PHE A 434 -5.25 6.56 -27.89
N THR A 435 -5.79 5.33 -27.86
CA THR A 435 -7.25 5.11 -27.89
C THR A 435 -7.97 5.79 -26.70
N SER A 436 -7.35 5.77 -25.51
CA SER A 436 -7.89 6.44 -24.34
C SER A 436 -7.94 7.97 -24.50
N VAL A 437 -6.87 8.57 -25.03
CA VAL A 437 -6.82 10.02 -25.32
C VAL A 437 -7.83 10.39 -26.40
N LEU A 438 -7.93 9.59 -27.47
CA LEU A 438 -8.89 9.81 -28.55
C LEU A 438 -10.34 9.72 -28.06
N ASN A 439 -10.66 8.78 -27.16
CA ASN A 439 -11.99 8.68 -26.55
C ASN A 439 -12.32 9.90 -25.68
N LYS A 440 -11.33 10.48 -25.00
CA LYS A 440 -11.51 11.70 -24.20
C LYS A 440 -11.78 12.91 -25.09
N LEU A 441 -11.02 13.07 -26.16
CA LEU A 441 -11.26 14.13 -27.16
C LEU A 441 -12.65 14.03 -27.81
N ILE A 442 -13.10 12.79 -28.12
CA ILE A 442 -14.46 12.55 -28.65
C ILE A 442 -15.55 12.85 -27.61
N ALA A 443 -15.28 12.68 -26.32
CA ALA A 443 -16.21 13.07 -25.25
C ALA A 443 -16.37 14.60 -25.18
N ASP A 444 -15.28 15.33 -25.39
CA ASP A 444 -15.27 16.80 -25.40
C ASP A 444 -15.87 17.36 -26.72
N GLU A 445 -15.71 16.64 -27.86
CA GLU A 445 -16.25 17.01 -29.18
C GLU A 445 -17.07 15.86 -29.79
N PRO A 446 -18.36 15.68 -29.44
CA PRO A 446 -19.17 14.53 -29.86
C PRO A 446 -19.31 14.35 -31.39
N GLU A 447 -19.24 15.44 -32.16
CA GLU A 447 -19.31 15.38 -33.63
C GLU A 447 -18.07 14.70 -34.25
N ALA A 448 -16.91 14.74 -33.59
CA ALA A 448 -15.70 14.04 -34.03
C ALA A 448 -15.91 12.52 -34.12
N LYS A 449 -16.85 11.96 -33.39
CA LYS A 449 -17.21 10.53 -33.47
C LYS A 449 -17.72 10.10 -34.86
N LYS A 450 -18.28 11.04 -35.64
CA LYS A 450 -18.82 10.80 -36.98
C LYS A 450 -17.74 10.86 -38.06
N ASP A 451 -16.57 11.48 -37.79
CA ASP A 451 -15.47 11.62 -38.75
C ASP A 451 -14.92 10.23 -39.13
N PRO A 452 -14.88 9.87 -40.44
CA PRO A 452 -14.35 8.61 -40.92
C PRO A 452 -12.88 8.37 -40.51
N ARG A 453 -12.07 9.45 -40.40
CA ARG A 453 -10.65 9.37 -40.00
C ARG A 453 -10.53 8.97 -38.54
N VAL A 454 -11.38 9.49 -37.67
CA VAL A 454 -11.42 9.14 -36.24
C VAL A 454 -11.84 7.69 -36.06
N LYS A 455 -12.80 7.19 -36.85
CA LYS A 455 -13.22 5.80 -36.85
C LYS A 455 -12.10 4.87 -37.32
N ALA A 456 -11.38 5.23 -38.39
CA ALA A 456 -10.26 4.48 -38.90
C ALA A 456 -9.11 4.40 -37.90
N LEU A 457 -8.75 5.50 -37.23
CA LEU A 457 -7.72 5.55 -36.20
C LEU A 457 -8.09 4.67 -34.98
N LYS A 458 -9.36 4.69 -34.57
CA LYS A 458 -9.83 3.81 -33.48
C LYS A 458 -9.77 2.33 -33.85
N ALA A 459 -10.08 2.00 -35.08
CA ALA A 459 -10.00 0.62 -35.57
C ALA A 459 -8.52 0.15 -35.62
N ALA A 460 -7.63 0.96 -36.19
CA ALA A 460 -6.21 0.64 -36.32
C ALA A 460 -5.44 0.55 -34.98
N ALA A 461 -5.94 1.22 -33.92
CA ALA A 461 -5.32 1.19 -32.60
C ALA A 461 -6.06 0.27 -31.60
N LYS A 462 -6.97 -0.58 -32.08
CA LYS A 462 -7.77 -1.46 -31.24
C LYS A 462 -6.90 -2.56 -30.63
N THR A 463 -6.94 -2.66 -29.31
CA THR A 463 -6.19 -3.66 -28.55
C THR A 463 -7.11 -4.42 -27.59
N THR A 464 -6.75 -5.65 -27.28
CA THR A 464 -7.37 -6.49 -26.27
C THR A 464 -6.31 -6.91 -25.25
N ARG A 465 -6.74 -7.42 -24.10
CA ARG A 465 -5.84 -8.07 -23.15
C ARG A 465 -5.96 -9.58 -23.30
N THR A 466 -4.84 -10.26 -23.37
CA THR A 466 -4.80 -11.73 -23.28
C THR A 466 -5.33 -12.14 -21.90
N LYS A 467 -6.05 -13.25 -21.86
CA LYS A 467 -6.35 -13.92 -20.59
C LYS A 467 -5.09 -14.66 -20.15
N GLU A 468 -4.32 -14.09 -19.22
CA GLU A 468 -3.37 -14.90 -18.48
C GLU A 468 -4.09 -15.61 -17.34
N VAL A 469 -4.03 -16.92 -17.41
CA VAL A 469 -4.36 -17.81 -16.28
C VAL A 469 -3.10 -17.88 -15.43
N MET A 470 -3.14 -17.41 -14.18
CA MET A 470 -2.07 -17.70 -13.26
C MET A 470 -2.08 -19.21 -12.95
N ASN A 471 -1.00 -19.90 -13.31
CA ASN A 471 -0.69 -21.24 -12.84
C ASN A 471 -0.21 -21.22 -11.38
#